data_b6518236ddaffcc8cd7a615fc6bfcbfa
#
_entry.id   b6518236ddaffcc8cd7a615fc6bfcbfa
#
_cell.length_a   1.000
_cell.length_b   1.000
_cell.length_c   1.000
_cell.angle_alpha   90.00
_cell.angle_beta   90.00
_cell.angle_gamma   90.00
#
_symmetry.space_group_name_H-M   'P 1'
#
loop_
_entity.id
_entity.type
_entity.pdbx_description
1 polymer ?
#
loop_
_entity_poly.entity_id
_entity_poly.type
_entity_poly.pdbx_seq_one_letter_code
_entity_poly.pdbx_strand_id
1 'polypeptide(L)'
;TDLLYFETFETLANKYKSVPLDEGVRVAKSDDFELYKGTNKFINFNNLSNSLSISIIKDFIPLQRKSGKQQRTAKSVAEWNKIFRTKGRAQFPENSVLVPTKIRKSGRIHLARIPLHVSSNFTVFSYDNAETAEIIASYMTTVFYQLDCEIQAKVHAGVRKQDMRDIIKTYVPKVDLITKEARNIIKNEIPNIVFLNLSQPQIRKIDKIWAEILFGSNSEKYVTEAQRLLRFLANRRNPQ
;
A
#
# COMPACT_ATOMS: atom_id res chain seq x y z
N THR A 1 0.93 -14.98 -2.41
CA THR A 1 0.47 -13.74 -3.08
C THR A 1 1.39 -13.31 -4.19
N ASP A 2 2.71 -13.51 -4.08
CA ASP A 2 3.67 -13.22 -5.17
C ASP A 2 3.41 -14.06 -6.44
N LEU A 3 2.61 -15.08 -6.33
CA LEU A 3 2.30 -16.03 -7.40
C LEU A 3 1.23 -15.52 -8.39
N LEU A 4 0.55 -14.43 -8.06
CA LEU A 4 -0.39 -13.75 -8.96
C LEU A 4 0.33 -12.73 -9.86
N TYR A 5 1.61 -12.46 -9.57
CA TYR A 5 2.39 -11.48 -10.29
C TYR A 5 3.09 -12.12 -11.50
N PHE A 6 2.47 -11.96 -12.65
CA PHE A 6 2.85 -12.61 -13.88
C PHE A 6 4.15 -12.05 -14.49
N GLU A 7 4.35 -10.75 -14.43
CA GLU A 7 5.52 -10.06 -15.02
C GLU A 7 6.87 -10.44 -14.38
N THR A 8 6.84 -11.15 -13.23
CA THR A 8 8.08 -11.63 -12.59
C THR A 8 8.78 -12.69 -13.45
N PHE A 9 8.06 -13.31 -14.38
CA PHE A 9 8.56 -14.40 -15.21
C PHE A 9 8.29 -14.08 -16.69
N GLU A 10 9.23 -13.42 -17.32
CA GLU A 10 9.13 -13.01 -18.72
C GLU A 10 8.73 -14.16 -19.67
N THR A 11 9.27 -15.35 -19.42
CA THR A 11 8.92 -16.55 -20.20
C THR A 11 7.41 -16.88 -20.12
N LEU A 12 6.80 -16.71 -18.93
CA LEU A 12 5.36 -16.92 -18.76
C LEU A 12 4.56 -15.79 -19.40
N ALA A 13 5.00 -14.55 -19.22
CA ALA A 13 4.37 -13.38 -19.84
C ALA A 13 4.32 -13.52 -21.37
N ASN A 14 5.41 -13.97 -21.99
CA ASN A 14 5.46 -14.18 -23.43
C ASN A 14 4.58 -15.36 -23.89
N LYS A 15 4.58 -16.48 -23.15
CA LYS A 15 3.78 -17.66 -23.50
C LYS A 15 2.29 -17.43 -23.36
N TYR A 16 1.86 -16.67 -22.35
CA TYR A 16 0.46 -16.46 -21.99
C TYR A 16 -0.01 -15.00 -22.19
N LYS A 17 0.61 -14.30 -23.15
CA LYS A 17 0.28 -12.88 -23.42
C LYS A 17 -1.18 -12.59 -23.79
N SER A 18 -1.91 -13.61 -24.25
CA SER A 18 -3.35 -13.50 -24.56
C SER A 18 -4.26 -13.70 -23.34
N VAL A 19 -3.70 -14.09 -22.20
CA VAL A 19 -4.48 -14.23 -20.95
C VAL A 19 -4.85 -12.84 -20.45
N PRO A 20 -6.13 -12.58 -20.12
CA PRO A 20 -6.54 -11.32 -19.52
C PRO A 20 -5.80 -11.07 -18.20
N LEU A 21 -5.22 -9.90 -18.07
CA LEU A 21 -4.50 -9.49 -16.88
C LEU A 21 -5.23 -8.32 -16.21
N ASP A 22 -5.46 -8.46 -14.92
CA ASP A 22 -6.07 -7.43 -14.10
C ASP A 22 -5.02 -6.44 -13.60
N GLU A 23 -5.44 -5.19 -13.43
CA GLU A 23 -4.61 -4.14 -12.82
C GLU A 23 -4.37 -4.43 -11.33
N GLY A 24 -3.16 -4.11 -10.85
CA GLY A 24 -2.87 -4.30 -9.45
C GLY A 24 -1.61 -3.62 -8.96
N VAL A 25 -1.35 -3.73 -7.66
CA VAL A 25 -0.19 -3.15 -6.99
C VAL A 25 0.52 -4.21 -6.15
N ARG A 26 1.80 -4.44 -6.44
CA ARG A 26 2.64 -5.40 -5.70
C ARG A 26 3.49 -4.72 -4.63
N VAL A 27 4.05 -3.59 -4.94
CA VAL A 27 4.91 -2.79 -4.07
C VAL A 27 4.64 -1.31 -4.27
N ALA A 28 4.85 -0.50 -3.24
CA ALA A 28 4.68 0.94 -3.29
C ALA A 28 5.83 1.59 -4.08
N LYS A 29 5.73 1.56 -5.40
CA LYS A 29 6.74 2.14 -6.32
C LYS A 29 6.28 3.44 -6.97
N SER A 30 4.98 3.64 -7.13
CA SER A 30 4.44 4.89 -7.68
C SER A 30 4.78 6.06 -6.76
N ASP A 31 5.08 7.19 -7.35
CA ASP A 31 5.18 8.47 -6.63
C ASP A 31 3.83 9.19 -6.58
N ASP A 32 2.81 8.68 -7.30
CA ASP A 32 1.46 9.22 -7.28
C ASP A 32 0.71 8.78 -6.02
N PHE A 33 0.06 9.73 -5.37
CA PHE A 33 -0.83 9.46 -4.25
C PHE A 33 -2.09 8.74 -4.70
N GLU A 34 -2.70 9.20 -5.79
CA GLU A 34 -3.87 8.60 -6.40
C GLU A 34 -3.49 7.60 -7.48
N LEU A 35 -4.07 6.41 -7.42
CA LEU A 35 -3.84 5.36 -8.41
C LEU A 35 -5.04 5.19 -9.33
N TYR A 36 -4.93 5.70 -10.54
CA TYR A 36 -5.88 5.54 -11.65
C TYR A 36 -5.56 4.32 -12.54
N LYS A 37 -4.45 3.64 -12.25
CA LYS A 37 -4.02 2.40 -12.91
C LYS A 37 -3.16 1.58 -11.97
N GLY A 38 -3.08 0.28 -12.21
CA GLY A 38 -2.15 -0.60 -11.49
C GLY A 38 -0.71 -0.38 -11.93
N THR A 39 0.22 -0.55 -11.00
CA THR A 39 1.66 -0.54 -11.30
C THR A 39 2.16 -1.90 -11.79
N ASN A 40 1.31 -2.91 -11.73
CA ASN A 40 1.61 -4.29 -12.09
C ASN A 40 0.38 -4.98 -12.70
N LYS A 41 0.62 -6.07 -13.41
CA LYS A 41 -0.42 -6.94 -13.96
C LYS A 41 -0.50 -8.25 -13.19
N PHE A 42 -1.69 -8.75 -12.98
CA PHE A 42 -1.97 -9.98 -12.23
C PHE A 42 -2.88 -10.89 -13.04
N ILE A 43 -2.66 -12.20 -12.92
CA ILE A 43 -3.60 -13.20 -13.44
C ILE A 43 -4.72 -13.40 -12.42
N ASN A 44 -5.95 -13.22 -12.87
CA ASN A 44 -7.11 -13.64 -12.08
C ASN A 44 -7.47 -15.08 -12.43
N PHE A 45 -7.03 -16.03 -11.61
CA PHE A 45 -7.27 -17.45 -11.83
C PHE A 45 -8.75 -17.84 -11.79
N ASN A 46 -9.63 -17.02 -11.22
CA ASN A 46 -11.07 -17.27 -11.22
C ASN A 46 -11.70 -17.05 -12.59
N ASN A 47 -11.08 -16.20 -13.43
CA ASN A 47 -11.54 -15.92 -14.79
C ASN A 47 -10.99 -16.90 -15.83
N LEU A 48 -10.15 -17.88 -15.41
CA LEU A 48 -9.55 -18.87 -16.29
C LEU A 48 -10.32 -20.19 -16.28
N SER A 49 -10.31 -20.90 -17.41
CA SER A 49 -10.69 -22.31 -17.45
C SER A 49 -9.77 -23.14 -16.54
N ASN A 50 -10.26 -24.27 -16.06
CA ASN A 50 -9.45 -25.13 -15.19
C ASN A 50 -8.21 -25.69 -15.92
N SER A 51 -8.33 -26.02 -17.20
CA SER A 51 -7.24 -26.52 -18.03
C SER A 51 -6.14 -25.48 -18.22
N LEU A 52 -6.50 -24.23 -18.54
CA LEU A 52 -5.55 -23.12 -18.72
C LEU A 52 -4.85 -22.77 -17.39
N SER A 53 -5.60 -22.72 -16.31
CA SER A 53 -5.09 -22.50 -14.95
C SER A 53 -4.03 -23.55 -14.58
N ILE A 54 -4.31 -24.84 -14.81
CA ILE A 54 -3.40 -25.95 -14.56
C ILE A 54 -2.14 -25.84 -15.45
N SER A 55 -2.29 -25.46 -16.72
CA SER A 55 -1.16 -25.27 -17.63
C SER A 55 -0.21 -24.17 -17.16
N ILE A 56 -0.74 -23.02 -16.78
CA ILE A 56 0.07 -21.90 -16.23
C ILE A 56 0.82 -22.33 -14.97
N ILE A 57 0.15 -23.06 -14.08
CA ILE A 57 0.75 -23.51 -12.82
C ILE A 57 1.87 -24.53 -13.06
N LYS A 58 1.69 -25.44 -14.00
CA LYS A 58 2.74 -26.41 -14.38
C LYS A 58 4.00 -25.73 -14.88
N ASP A 59 3.88 -24.67 -15.69
CA ASP A 59 5.02 -23.91 -16.18
C ASP A 59 5.66 -23.04 -15.09
N PHE A 60 4.86 -22.53 -14.18
CA PHE A 60 5.30 -21.65 -13.10
C PHE A 60 6.15 -22.37 -12.03
N ILE A 61 5.78 -23.60 -11.65
CA ILE A 61 6.46 -24.35 -10.56
C ILE A 61 7.97 -24.52 -10.83
N PRO A 62 8.43 -24.93 -12.02
CA PRO A 62 9.85 -25.06 -12.32
C PRO A 62 10.59 -23.73 -12.27
N LEU A 63 9.98 -22.62 -12.73
CA LEU A 63 10.57 -21.28 -12.72
C LEU A 63 10.77 -20.77 -11.29
N GLN A 64 9.83 -21.03 -10.41
CA GLN A 64 9.96 -20.70 -8.99
C GLN A 64 11.13 -21.40 -8.32
N ARG A 65 11.34 -22.67 -8.64
CA ARG A 65 12.48 -23.45 -8.10
C ARG A 65 13.82 -22.86 -8.54
N LYS A 66 13.94 -22.45 -9.83
CA LYS A 66 15.14 -21.82 -10.37
C LYS A 66 15.45 -20.46 -9.73
N SER A 67 14.44 -19.71 -9.29
CA SER A 67 14.63 -18.41 -8.66
C SER A 67 15.09 -18.46 -7.20
N GLY A 68 15.46 -19.64 -6.68
CA GLY A 68 15.97 -19.82 -5.31
C GLY A 68 14.94 -19.63 -4.19
N LYS A 69 13.67 -19.44 -4.52
CA LYS A 69 12.59 -19.38 -3.54
C LYS A 69 12.28 -20.79 -3.06
N GLN A 70 12.90 -21.20 -1.96
CA GLN A 70 12.61 -22.48 -1.34
C GLN A 70 11.12 -22.58 -0.96
N GLN A 71 10.43 -23.52 -1.54
CA GLN A 71 9.12 -23.93 -1.06
C GLN A 71 9.29 -24.72 0.22
N ARG A 72 8.74 -24.24 1.33
CA ARG A 72 8.75 -24.96 2.61
C ARG A 72 8.01 -26.29 2.55
N THR A 73 7.13 -26.48 1.57
CA THR A 73 6.41 -27.72 1.29
C THR A 73 6.18 -27.83 -0.21
N ALA A 74 6.57 -28.95 -0.80
CA ALA A 74 6.24 -29.26 -2.18
C ALA A 74 4.71 -29.44 -2.30
N LYS A 75 4.05 -28.53 -3.01
CA LYS A 75 2.61 -28.62 -3.28
C LYS A 75 2.37 -29.17 -4.66
N SER A 76 1.33 -29.97 -4.79
CA SER A 76 0.86 -30.49 -6.07
C SER A 76 0.27 -29.34 -6.93
N VAL A 77 0.14 -29.59 -8.23
CA VAL A 77 -0.52 -28.65 -9.15
C VAL A 77 -1.97 -28.38 -8.73
N ALA A 78 -2.67 -29.40 -8.24
CA ALA A 78 -4.04 -29.28 -7.75
C ALA A 78 -4.14 -28.37 -6.52
N GLU A 79 -3.22 -28.53 -5.55
CA GLU A 79 -3.16 -27.67 -4.36
C GLU A 79 -2.84 -26.21 -4.73
N TRP A 80 -1.91 -25.99 -5.67
CA TRP A 80 -1.63 -24.66 -6.18
C TRP A 80 -2.84 -24.06 -6.88
N ASN A 81 -3.54 -24.81 -7.71
CA ASN A 81 -4.74 -24.34 -8.39
C ASN A 81 -5.83 -23.94 -7.39
N LYS A 82 -6.03 -24.74 -6.35
CA LYS A 82 -6.94 -24.40 -5.25
C LYS A 82 -6.51 -23.11 -4.55
N ILE A 83 -5.23 -22.97 -4.21
CA ILE A 83 -4.69 -21.76 -3.55
C ILE A 83 -4.90 -20.52 -4.43
N PHE A 84 -4.63 -20.58 -5.73
CA PHE A 84 -4.78 -19.45 -6.62
C PHE A 84 -6.24 -19.04 -6.78
N ARG A 85 -7.14 -20.00 -6.90
CA ARG A 85 -8.58 -19.71 -6.99
C ARG A 85 -9.18 -19.21 -5.67
N THR A 86 -8.71 -19.69 -4.52
CA THR A 86 -9.20 -19.20 -3.22
C THR A 86 -8.53 -17.91 -2.76
N LYS A 87 -7.28 -17.69 -3.14
CA LYS A 87 -6.49 -16.48 -2.80
C LYS A 87 -6.38 -15.48 -3.94
N GLY A 88 -6.69 -15.90 -5.19
CA GLY A 88 -6.90 -15.03 -6.33
C GLY A 88 -8.18 -14.22 -6.13
N ARG A 89 -8.16 -13.39 -5.12
CA ARG A 89 -9.31 -12.69 -4.62
C ARG A 89 -9.78 -11.65 -5.59
N ALA A 90 -11.05 -11.33 -5.43
CA ALA A 90 -11.65 -10.14 -5.96
C ALA A 90 -10.72 -8.94 -5.81
N GLN A 91 -10.72 -8.09 -6.78
CA GLN A 91 -10.11 -6.77 -6.70
C GLN A 91 -10.66 -6.03 -5.48
N PHE A 92 -9.82 -5.29 -4.79
CA PHE A 92 -10.31 -4.31 -3.84
C PHE A 92 -11.03 -3.21 -4.61
N PRO A 93 -12.17 -2.71 -4.12
CA PRO A 93 -12.95 -1.70 -4.80
C PRO A 93 -12.16 -0.39 -4.92
N GLU A 94 -12.65 0.52 -5.75
CA GLU A 94 -12.26 1.92 -5.70
C GLU A 94 -12.47 2.49 -4.28
N ASN A 95 -11.86 3.62 -3.98
CA ASN A 95 -11.86 4.24 -2.64
C ASN A 95 -11.19 3.35 -1.57
N SER A 96 -10.24 2.53 -1.97
CA SER A 96 -9.41 1.76 -1.07
C SER A 96 -8.09 2.48 -0.77
N VAL A 97 -7.75 2.57 0.52
CA VAL A 97 -6.48 3.12 0.99
C VAL A 97 -5.48 1.99 1.18
N LEU A 98 -4.35 2.08 0.49
CA LEU A 98 -3.30 1.07 0.48
C LEU A 98 -2.16 1.51 1.40
N VAL A 99 -2.00 0.80 2.51
CA VAL A 99 -0.95 1.06 3.52
C VAL A 99 0.14 0.00 3.41
N PRO A 100 1.37 0.35 3.00
CA PRO A 100 2.46 -0.61 2.90
C PRO A 100 2.82 -1.21 4.26
N THR A 101 2.98 -2.54 4.32
CA THR A 101 3.39 -3.24 5.55
C THR A 101 4.89 -3.12 5.85
N LYS A 102 5.68 -2.64 4.87
CA LYS A 102 7.12 -2.45 4.99
C LYS A 102 7.54 -1.13 4.38
N ILE A 103 8.11 -0.26 5.19
CA ILE A 103 8.55 1.08 4.78
C ILE A 103 10.02 1.28 5.15
N ARG A 104 10.81 1.79 4.21
CA ARG A 104 12.23 2.15 4.44
C ARG A 104 12.41 3.65 4.57
N LYS A 105 12.27 4.39 3.48
CA LYS A 105 12.61 5.81 3.38
C LYS A 105 11.40 6.73 3.17
N SER A 106 10.33 6.23 2.59
CA SER A 106 9.16 7.04 2.22
C SER A 106 7.88 6.43 2.76
N GLY A 107 7.06 7.25 3.42
CA GLY A 107 5.75 6.91 3.95
C GLY A 107 4.67 6.94 2.86
N ARG A 108 4.80 6.11 1.83
CA ARG A 108 3.86 6.05 0.70
C ARG A 108 2.54 5.42 1.13
N ILE A 109 1.49 6.19 1.06
CA ILE A 109 0.10 5.75 1.21
C ILE A 109 -0.61 6.05 -0.11
N HIS A 110 -1.30 5.08 -0.67
CA HIS A 110 -1.99 5.30 -1.94
C HIS A 110 -3.50 5.21 -1.78
N LEU A 111 -4.20 6.01 -2.57
CA LEU A 111 -5.64 5.96 -2.74
C LEU A 111 -5.96 5.33 -4.10
N ALA A 112 -6.63 4.19 -4.10
CA ALA A 112 -7.07 3.53 -5.34
C ALA A 112 -8.33 4.22 -5.87
N ARG A 113 -8.26 4.70 -7.11
CA ARG A 113 -9.38 5.32 -7.84
C ARG A 113 -10.08 4.34 -8.78
N ILE A 114 -9.55 3.14 -8.88
CA ILE A 114 -10.12 2.02 -9.66
C ILE A 114 -10.02 0.74 -8.83
N PRO A 115 -10.81 -0.28 -9.14
CA PRO A 115 -10.64 -1.59 -8.53
C PRO A 115 -9.25 -2.18 -8.85
N LEU A 116 -8.52 -2.62 -7.83
CA LEU A 116 -7.14 -3.10 -7.96
C LEU A 116 -6.91 -4.43 -7.24
N HIS A 117 -6.14 -5.32 -7.83
CA HIS A 117 -5.51 -6.41 -7.09
C HIS A 117 -4.36 -5.88 -6.24
N VAL A 118 -4.32 -6.27 -4.96
CA VAL A 118 -3.29 -5.79 -4.04
C VAL A 118 -2.57 -6.96 -3.39
N SER A 119 -1.24 -6.94 -3.42
CA SER A 119 -0.43 -7.98 -2.81
C SER A 119 -0.46 -7.89 -1.28
N SER A 120 0.00 -8.96 -0.60
CA SER A 120 0.14 -9.00 0.86
C SER A 120 1.19 -8.02 1.44
N ASN A 121 1.84 -7.22 0.59
CA ASN A 121 2.72 -6.16 1.04
C ASN A 121 1.95 -4.90 1.51
N PHE A 122 0.64 -4.93 1.42
CA PHE A 122 -0.23 -3.86 1.89
C PHE A 122 -1.29 -4.38 2.86
N THR A 123 -1.68 -3.52 3.78
CA THR A 123 -2.98 -3.55 4.44
C THR A 123 -3.90 -2.62 3.66
N VAL A 124 -5.12 -3.05 3.40
CA VAL A 124 -6.08 -2.29 2.59
C VAL A 124 -7.31 -1.98 3.42
N PHE A 125 -7.71 -0.72 3.39
CA PHE A 125 -8.95 -0.22 3.99
C PHE A 125 -9.85 0.29 2.87
N SER A 126 -11.02 -0.31 2.70
CA SER A 126 -12.00 0.11 1.70
C SER A 126 -13.12 0.90 2.35
N TYR A 127 -13.56 1.96 1.70
CA TYR A 127 -14.60 2.88 2.16
C TYR A 127 -15.74 2.95 1.15
N ASP A 128 -16.96 3.10 1.65
CA ASP A 128 -18.16 3.14 0.80
C ASP A 128 -18.28 4.45 0.02
N ASN A 129 -17.61 5.52 0.49
CA ASN A 129 -17.63 6.81 -0.21
C ASN A 129 -16.23 7.39 -0.42
N ALA A 130 -16.07 8.10 -1.52
CA ALA A 130 -14.81 8.71 -1.94
C ALA A 130 -14.31 9.76 -0.95
N GLU A 131 -15.19 10.59 -0.38
CA GLU A 131 -14.79 11.66 0.53
C GLU A 131 -14.12 11.12 1.78
N THR A 132 -14.68 10.07 2.40
CA THR A 132 -14.07 9.43 3.57
C THR A 132 -12.70 8.84 3.23
N ALA A 133 -12.59 8.14 2.10
CA ALA A 133 -11.32 7.57 1.64
C ALA A 133 -10.27 8.64 1.40
N GLU A 134 -10.63 9.73 0.75
CA GLU A 134 -9.76 10.89 0.46
C GLU A 134 -9.21 11.53 1.75
N ILE A 135 -10.10 11.81 2.68
CA ILE A 135 -9.74 12.46 3.94
C ILE A 135 -8.84 11.55 4.78
N ILE A 136 -9.20 10.29 4.95
CA ILE A 136 -8.40 9.33 5.70
C ILE A 136 -7.04 9.09 5.02
N ALA A 137 -7.01 8.88 3.71
CA ALA A 137 -5.77 8.67 2.98
C ALA A 137 -4.85 9.89 3.05
N SER A 138 -5.40 11.11 2.92
CA SER A 138 -4.62 12.35 3.05
C SER A 138 -3.99 12.48 4.44
N TYR A 139 -4.75 12.20 5.51
CA TYR A 139 -4.21 12.18 6.87
C TYR A 139 -3.08 11.17 7.03
N MET A 140 -3.26 9.96 6.50
CA MET A 140 -2.26 8.90 6.60
C MET A 140 -0.93 9.24 5.90
N THR A 141 -0.92 10.22 4.99
CA THR A 141 0.34 10.73 4.41
C THR A 141 1.07 11.72 5.31
N THR A 142 0.40 12.30 6.31
CA THR A 142 0.96 13.36 7.15
C THR A 142 2.10 12.90 8.05
N VAL A 143 2.89 13.87 8.49
CA VAL A 143 3.94 13.65 9.48
C VAL A 143 3.38 13.06 10.78
N PHE A 144 2.16 13.42 11.18
CA PHE A 144 1.52 12.95 12.41
C PHE A 144 1.23 11.46 12.37
N TYR A 145 0.58 11.00 11.31
CA TYR A 145 0.32 9.58 11.13
C TYR A 145 1.61 8.77 10.96
N GLN A 146 2.56 9.29 10.19
CA GLN A 146 3.85 8.60 9.99
C GLN A 146 4.67 8.52 11.29
N LEU A 147 4.56 9.52 12.17
CA LEU A 147 5.17 9.49 13.50
C LEU A 147 4.49 8.43 14.40
N ASP A 148 3.15 8.40 14.44
CA ASP A 148 2.41 7.37 15.18
C ASP A 148 2.78 5.97 14.68
N CYS A 149 2.83 5.78 13.37
CA CYS A 149 3.32 4.56 12.77
C CYS A 149 4.76 4.19 13.19
N GLU A 150 5.66 5.15 13.31
CA GLU A 150 7.04 4.89 13.74
C GLU A 150 7.14 4.48 15.20
N ILE A 151 6.26 5.03 16.05
CA ILE A 151 6.15 4.68 17.47
C ILE A 151 5.59 3.27 17.67
N GLN A 152 4.57 2.90 16.88
CA GLN A 152 3.90 1.60 17.01
C GLN A 152 4.63 0.45 16.30
N ALA A 153 5.50 0.76 15.36
CA ALA A 153 6.09 -0.24 14.47
C ALA A 153 7.21 -1.06 15.12
N LYS A 154 7.32 -2.28 14.63
CA LYS A 154 8.49 -3.13 14.89
C LYS A 154 9.59 -2.80 13.89
N VAL A 155 10.80 -2.63 14.42
CA VAL A 155 11.99 -2.43 13.59
C VAL A 155 12.63 -3.76 13.26
N HIS A 156 12.85 -4.04 11.97
CA HIS A 156 13.57 -5.21 11.53
C HIS A 156 14.54 -4.86 10.39
N ALA A 157 15.85 -4.99 10.65
CA ALA A 157 16.93 -4.73 9.69
C ALA A 157 16.75 -3.37 8.95
N GLY A 158 16.54 -2.28 9.69
CA GLY A 158 16.37 -0.94 9.15
C GLY A 158 15.04 -0.68 8.44
N VAL A 159 14.13 -1.64 8.45
CA VAL A 159 12.80 -1.52 7.84
C VAL A 159 11.75 -1.36 8.94
N ARG A 160 10.91 -0.33 8.84
CA ARG A 160 9.68 -0.25 9.61
C ARG A 160 8.73 -1.33 9.10
N LYS A 161 8.43 -2.30 9.94
CA LYS A 161 7.48 -3.35 9.64
C LYS A 161 6.22 -3.13 10.47
N GLN A 162 5.09 -3.05 9.78
CA GLN A 162 3.77 -2.95 10.38
C GLN A 162 2.90 -4.04 9.81
N ASP A 163 2.38 -4.90 10.65
CA ASP A 163 1.29 -5.78 10.25
C ASP A 163 -0.07 -5.09 10.53
N MET A 164 -1.15 -5.74 10.13
CA MET A 164 -2.49 -5.19 10.31
C MET A 164 -2.77 -4.84 11.78
N ARG A 165 -2.23 -5.63 12.73
CA ARG A 165 -2.45 -5.41 14.18
C ARG A 165 -1.77 -4.15 14.69
N ASP A 166 -0.67 -3.75 14.06
CA ASP A 166 0.04 -2.52 14.41
C ASP A 166 -0.68 -1.31 13.79
N ILE A 167 -1.13 -1.44 12.52
CA ILE A 167 -1.81 -0.36 11.80
C ILE A 167 -3.16 -0.01 12.45
N ILE A 168 -3.94 -0.98 12.91
CA ILE A 168 -5.24 -0.70 13.56
C ILE A 168 -5.10 -0.01 14.93
N LYS A 169 -3.91 0.08 15.49
CA LYS A 169 -3.64 0.84 16.73
C LYS A 169 -3.31 2.30 16.47
N THR A 170 -3.03 2.67 15.22
CA THR A 170 -2.76 4.05 14.86
C THR A 170 -4.05 4.87 14.86
N TYR A 171 -3.92 6.14 15.21
CA TYR A 171 -5.04 7.06 15.26
C TYR A 171 -5.35 7.61 13.86
N VAL A 172 -6.63 7.67 13.54
CA VAL A 172 -7.16 8.36 12.36
C VAL A 172 -8.31 9.27 12.79
N PRO A 173 -8.50 10.42 12.12
CA PRO A 173 -9.55 11.34 12.47
C PRO A 173 -10.94 10.76 12.20
N LYS A 174 -11.92 11.15 13.02
CA LYS A 174 -13.34 10.90 12.73
C LYS A 174 -13.78 11.93 11.68
N VAL A 175 -14.04 11.48 10.47
CA VAL A 175 -14.38 12.35 9.33
C VAL A 175 -15.59 13.22 9.61
N ASP A 176 -16.59 12.69 10.32
CA ASP A 176 -17.83 13.42 10.67
C ASP A 176 -17.58 14.65 11.57
N LEU A 177 -16.47 14.68 12.31
CA LEU A 177 -16.08 15.80 13.16
C LEU A 177 -15.31 16.89 12.40
N ILE A 178 -14.93 16.66 11.16
CA ILE A 178 -14.21 17.62 10.31
C ILE A 178 -15.24 18.51 9.61
N THR A 179 -15.09 19.82 9.74
CA THR A 179 -16.02 20.77 9.10
C THR A 179 -16.02 20.61 7.57
N LYS A 180 -17.10 21.02 6.92
CA LYS A 180 -17.22 20.95 5.47
C LYS A 180 -16.14 21.79 4.78
N GLU A 181 -15.83 22.96 5.34
CA GLU A 181 -14.78 23.86 4.84
C GLU A 181 -13.41 23.18 4.89
N ALA A 182 -13.07 22.57 6.02
CA ALA A 182 -11.80 21.86 6.18
C ALA A 182 -11.71 20.64 5.23
N ARG A 183 -12.80 19.91 5.04
CA ARG A 183 -12.85 18.80 4.05
C ARG A 183 -12.59 19.31 2.64
N ASN A 184 -13.17 20.44 2.24
CA ASN A 184 -12.94 21.03 0.92
C ASN A 184 -11.47 21.48 0.74
N ILE A 185 -10.85 22.06 1.78
CA ILE A 185 -9.43 22.43 1.74
C ILE A 185 -8.55 21.20 1.54
N ILE A 186 -8.81 20.12 2.27
CA ILE A 186 -8.09 18.85 2.10
C ILE A 186 -8.25 18.34 0.67
N LYS A 187 -9.48 18.27 0.15
CA LYS A 187 -9.76 17.74 -1.21
C LYS A 187 -9.02 18.51 -2.29
N ASN A 188 -8.95 19.84 -2.17
CA ASN A 188 -8.21 20.70 -3.10
C ASN A 188 -6.70 20.46 -3.06
N GLU A 189 -6.17 19.94 -1.96
CA GLU A 189 -4.75 19.64 -1.83
C GLU A 189 -4.36 18.22 -2.28
N ILE A 190 -5.31 17.31 -2.42
CA ILE A 190 -5.06 15.90 -2.82
C ILE A 190 -4.16 15.77 -4.06
N PRO A 191 -4.39 16.51 -5.18
CA PRO A 191 -3.56 16.41 -6.38
C PRO A 191 -2.10 16.82 -6.17
N ASN A 192 -1.81 17.57 -5.09
CA ASN A 192 -0.48 18.11 -4.77
C ASN A 192 0.24 17.30 -3.68
N ILE A 193 -0.34 16.18 -3.23
CA ILE A 193 0.26 15.38 -2.17
C ILE A 193 1.54 14.71 -2.67
N VAL A 194 2.65 15.04 -2.00
CA VAL A 194 3.96 14.43 -2.18
C VAL A 194 4.26 13.58 -0.95
N PHE A 195 4.84 12.40 -1.15
CA PHE A 195 5.16 11.50 -0.04
C PHE A 195 6.30 12.02 0.84
N LEU A 196 6.15 11.79 2.14
CA LEU A 196 7.11 12.21 3.13
C LEU A 196 8.38 11.34 3.08
N ASN A 197 9.55 11.97 3.02
CA ASN A 197 10.82 11.31 3.31
C ASN A 197 10.98 11.22 4.84
N LEU A 198 10.97 10.01 5.37
CA LEU A 198 11.00 9.78 6.83
C LEU A 198 12.33 10.15 7.49
N SER A 199 13.45 10.05 6.75
CA SER A 199 14.78 10.39 7.27
C SER A 199 15.11 11.88 7.16
N GLN A 200 14.45 12.58 6.24
CA GLN A 200 14.61 14.01 6.00
C GLN A 200 13.25 14.66 5.73
N PRO A 201 12.35 14.66 6.72
CA PRO A 201 11.02 15.20 6.53
C PRO A 201 11.09 16.70 6.27
N GLN A 202 10.30 17.13 5.28
CA GLN A 202 10.12 18.54 4.94
C GLN A 202 8.69 18.95 5.26
N ILE A 203 8.48 20.22 5.61
CA ILE A 203 7.14 20.77 5.84
C ILE A 203 6.41 20.80 4.51
N ARG A 204 5.28 20.11 4.44
CA ARG A 204 4.40 20.05 3.29
C ARG A 204 3.09 20.78 3.60
N LYS A 205 2.43 21.27 2.58
CA LYS A 205 1.15 21.97 2.74
C LYS A 205 0.09 21.09 3.40
N ILE A 206 0.02 19.82 3.05
CA ILE A 206 -0.91 18.87 3.67
C ILE A 206 -0.65 18.70 5.18
N ASP A 207 0.59 18.73 5.65
CA ASP A 207 0.92 18.66 7.08
C ASP A 207 0.42 19.90 7.83
N LYS A 208 0.53 21.10 7.21
CA LYS A 208 0.01 22.35 7.80
C LYS A 208 -1.52 22.35 7.87
N ILE A 209 -2.19 21.96 6.79
CA ILE A 209 -3.66 21.85 6.75
C ILE A 209 -4.15 20.94 7.89
N TRP A 210 -3.57 19.77 8.02
CA TRP A 210 -3.96 18.84 9.08
C TRP A 210 -3.61 19.34 10.47
N ALA A 211 -2.48 20.05 10.63
CA ALA A 211 -2.13 20.65 11.91
C ALA A 211 -3.12 21.74 12.34
N GLU A 212 -3.59 22.56 11.40
CA GLU A 212 -4.62 23.57 11.66
C GLU A 212 -5.95 22.94 12.09
N ILE A 213 -6.34 21.83 11.44
CA ILE A 213 -7.55 21.09 11.78
C ILE A 213 -7.45 20.48 13.19
N LEU A 214 -6.28 19.92 13.54
CA LEU A 214 -6.09 19.19 14.78
C LEU A 214 -5.77 20.09 15.99
N PHE A 215 -5.02 21.17 15.76
CA PHE A 215 -4.38 21.95 16.83
C PHE A 215 -4.66 23.47 16.76
N GLY A 216 -5.36 23.94 15.74
CA GLY A 216 -5.70 25.35 15.58
C GLY A 216 -4.47 26.25 15.47
N SER A 217 -4.42 27.33 16.22
CA SER A 217 -3.41 28.40 16.12
C SER A 217 -1.96 27.99 16.41
N ASN A 218 -1.74 26.83 17.01
CA ASN A 218 -0.40 26.30 17.31
C ASN A 218 0.13 25.33 16.26
N SER A 219 -0.48 25.26 15.10
CA SER A 219 -0.26 24.26 14.04
C SER A 219 1.21 24.10 13.63
N GLU A 220 1.93 25.20 13.39
CA GLU A 220 3.30 25.16 12.88
C GLU A 220 4.31 24.57 13.88
N LYS A 221 4.13 24.86 15.17
CA LYS A 221 4.93 24.26 16.25
C LYS A 221 4.79 22.75 16.28
N TYR A 222 3.58 22.23 16.16
CA TYR A 222 3.32 20.79 16.17
C TYR A 222 3.87 20.08 14.93
N VAL A 223 3.78 20.68 13.76
CA VAL A 223 4.41 20.13 12.54
C VAL A 223 5.93 20.02 12.72
N THR A 224 6.56 21.08 13.18
CA THR A 224 8.03 21.13 13.39
C THR A 224 8.48 20.07 14.39
N GLU A 225 7.79 19.93 15.52
CA GLU A 225 8.15 18.96 16.54
C GLU A 225 7.90 17.53 16.07
N ALA A 226 6.78 17.25 15.41
CA ALA A 226 6.50 15.94 14.83
C ALA A 226 7.57 15.51 13.80
N GLN A 227 8.04 16.45 12.97
CA GLN A 227 9.12 16.19 12.02
C GLN A 227 10.46 15.91 12.70
N ARG A 228 10.79 16.66 13.75
CA ARG A 228 12.00 16.44 14.55
C ARG A 228 12.02 15.05 15.15
N LEU A 229 10.90 14.64 15.77
CA LEU A 229 10.75 13.32 16.37
C LEU A 229 10.77 12.20 15.32
N LEU A 230 10.05 12.36 14.22
CA LEU A 230 10.03 11.39 13.14
C LEU A 230 11.43 11.14 12.56
N ARG A 231 12.17 12.22 12.27
CA ARG A 231 13.55 12.13 11.78
C ARG A 231 14.45 11.41 12.79
N PHE A 232 14.34 11.74 14.08
CA PHE A 232 15.11 11.09 15.12
C PHE A 232 14.84 9.57 15.14
N LEU A 233 13.58 9.13 15.15
CA LEU A 233 13.23 7.73 15.18
C LEU A 233 13.63 6.99 13.90
N ALA A 234 13.41 7.60 12.73
CA ALA A 234 13.77 7.00 11.45
C ALA A 234 15.28 6.82 11.27
N ASN A 235 16.10 7.79 11.74
CA ASN A 235 17.55 7.71 11.69
C ASN A 235 18.09 6.69 12.71
N ARG A 236 17.50 6.59 13.90
CA ARG A 236 17.85 5.56 14.88
C ARG A 236 17.60 4.15 14.37
N ARG A 237 16.60 3.97 13.52
CA ARG A 237 16.30 2.69 12.88
C ARG A 237 17.34 2.30 11.82
N ASN A 238 17.90 3.27 11.13
CA ASN A 238 18.93 3.12 10.10
C ASN A 238 20.18 3.95 10.49
N PRO A 239 20.95 3.53 11.48
CA PRO A 239 22.23 4.20 11.73
C PRO A 239 23.09 4.09 10.45
N GLN A 240 23.56 5.25 9.99
CA GLN A 240 24.50 5.33 8.86
C GLN A 240 25.83 4.72 9.23
#